data_0057c9e54d9d58ace077ff8ab2c08490
#
_entry.id   0057c9e54d9d58ace077ff8ab2c08490
#
_cell.length_a   1.000
_cell.length_b   1.000
_cell.length_c   1.000
_cell.angle_alpha   90.00
_cell.angle_beta   90.00
_cell.angle_gamma   90.00
#
_symmetry.space_group_name_H-M   'P 1'
#
loop_
_entity.id
_entity.type
_entity.pdbx_description
1 polymer ?
#
loop_
_entity_poly.entity_id
_entity_poly.type
_entity_poly.pdbx_seq_one_letter_code
_entity_poly.pdbx_strand_id
1 'polypeptide(L)'
;MNEKFVSEPRIVKIAECSSLSERTSITYHLGCRDKDDICFRIWGTSGKGVFSKEWVSASDIHKVLDKHKLLNATTLLPVFKVGRSVNTAGFLLAVLKHEQLVAQSPDDAYKYMPVPSEKFVAAMAALTNSGASLDPVENAPDTEKGEKGGKRGRRKPGTSAGDTTPQPDGDTTSE
;
A
#
# COMPACT_ATOMS: atom_id res chain seq x y z
N MET A 1 19.45 25.50 16.81
CA MET A 1 18.97 24.59 15.74
C MET A 1 17.45 24.71 15.70
N ASN A 2 16.93 25.39 14.71
CA ASN A 2 15.48 25.53 14.56
C ASN A 2 14.96 24.21 13.99
N GLU A 3 14.45 23.35 14.86
CA GLU A 3 13.53 22.31 14.42
C GLU A 3 12.31 23.05 13.86
N LYS A 4 12.24 23.15 12.53
CA LYS A 4 11.00 23.49 11.87
C LYS A 4 9.98 22.47 12.33
N PHE A 5 9.09 22.86 13.22
CA PHE A 5 7.86 22.13 13.48
C PHE A 5 7.16 21.98 12.13
N VAL A 6 7.38 20.84 11.51
CA VAL A 6 6.70 20.52 10.25
C VAL A 6 5.26 20.19 10.65
N SER A 7 4.38 21.18 10.52
CA SER A 7 2.95 20.97 10.77
C SER A 7 2.43 19.85 9.90
N GLU A 8 1.55 19.03 10.46
CA GLU A 8 0.92 17.95 9.69
C GLU A 8 0.08 18.56 8.55
N PRO A 9 0.16 18.01 7.32
CA PRO A 9 -0.62 18.53 6.21
C PRO A 9 -2.11 18.48 6.50
N ARG A 10 -2.81 19.57 6.22
CA ARG A 10 -4.27 19.63 6.22
C ARG A 10 -4.80 18.77 5.08
N ILE A 11 -5.69 17.83 5.37
CA ILE A 11 -6.29 16.95 4.36
C ILE A 11 -7.28 17.75 3.52
N VAL A 12 -7.06 17.79 2.22
CA VAL A 12 -7.93 18.52 1.26
C VAL A 12 -8.72 17.58 0.36
N LYS A 13 -8.30 16.33 0.24
CA LYS A 13 -9.01 15.28 -0.51
C LYS A 13 -8.81 13.93 0.16
N ILE A 14 -9.89 13.17 0.28
CA ILE A 14 -9.88 11.75 0.63
C ILE A 14 -10.50 11.02 -0.56
N ALA A 15 -9.81 10.02 -1.06
CA ALA A 15 -10.28 9.24 -2.21
C ALA A 15 -9.84 7.79 -2.11
N GLU A 16 -10.44 6.98 -2.98
CA GLU A 16 -10.16 5.55 -3.09
C GLU A 16 -9.83 5.20 -4.54
N CYS A 17 -8.89 4.30 -4.73
CA CYS A 17 -8.56 3.76 -6.05
C CYS A 17 -8.23 2.26 -5.94
N SER A 18 -8.25 1.57 -7.08
CA SER A 18 -7.79 0.19 -7.15
C SER A 18 -6.26 0.13 -7.10
N SER A 19 -5.72 -0.94 -6.49
CA SER A 19 -4.30 -1.27 -6.62
C SER A 19 -3.93 -1.58 -8.08
N LEU A 20 -2.64 -1.60 -8.40
CA LEU A 20 -2.18 -1.90 -9.77
C LEU A 20 -2.63 -3.29 -10.27
N SER A 21 -2.83 -4.23 -9.36
CA SER A 21 -3.34 -5.58 -9.66
C SER A 21 -4.87 -5.67 -9.64
N GLU A 22 -5.57 -4.58 -9.34
CA GLU A 22 -7.04 -4.48 -9.23
C GLU A 22 -7.69 -5.43 -8.20
N ARG A 23 -6.85 -6.02 -7.31
CA ARG A 23 -7.32 -6.99 -6.30
C ARG A 23 -7.71 -6.35 -4.98
N THR A 24 -7.24 -5.15 -4.71
CA THR A 24 -7.48 -4.44 -3.45
C THR A 24 -7.80 -2.99 -3.73
N SER A 25 -8.60 -2.37 -2.88
CA SER A 25 -8.78 -0.93 -2.87
C SER A 25 -7.76 -0.25 -1.94
N ILE A 26 -7.43 0.97 -2.27
CA ILE A 26 -6.49 1.80 -1.55
C ILE A 26 -7.18 3.11 -1.23
N THR A 27 -7.33 3.41 0.06
CA THR A 27 -7.75 4.73 0.53
C THR A 27 -6.52 5.61 0.70
N TYR A 28 -6.56 6.81 0.15
CA TYR A 28 -5.45 7.75 0.25
C TYR A 28 -5.93 9.17 0.55
N HIS A 29 -5.02 9.96 1.08
CA HIS A 29 -5.26 11.36 1.37
C HIS A 29 -4.31 12.23 0.52
N LEU A 30 -4.85 13.33 0.01
CA LEU A 30 -4.06 14.46 -0.44
C LEU A 30 -4.14 15.54 0.63
N GLY A 31 -3.00 16.04 1.02
CA GLY A 31 -2.87 17.07 2.03
C GLY A 31 -2.15 18.30 1.50
N CYS A 32 -2.35 19.42 2.15
CA CYS A 32 -1.66 20.66 1.87
C CYS A 32 -1.02 21.17 3.17
N ARG A 33 0.29 21.34 3.15
CA ARG A 33 1.03 21.90 4.30
C ARG A 33 1.08 23.41 4.21
N ASP A 34 1.43 23.91 3.04
CA ASP A 34 1.40 25.31 2.64
C ASP A 34 0.67 25.41 1.29
N LYS A 35 0.40 26.62 0.79
CA LYS A 35 -0.41 26.81 -0.44
C LYS A 35 0.03 25.95 -1.63
N ASP A 36 1.32 25.64 -1.72
CA ASP A 36 1.92 24.91 -2.84
C ASP A 36 2.57 23.58 -2.44
N ASP A 37 2.62 23.23 -1.14
CA ASP A 37 3.21 21.96 -0.68
C ASP A 37 2.16 20.87 -0.54
N ILE A 38 1.83 20.28 -1.66
CA ILE A 38 0.91 19.15 -1.73
C ILE A 38 1.64 17.86 -1.30
N CYS A 39 0.97 17.08 -0.47
CA CYS A 39 1.47 15.81 0.05
C CYS A 39 0.48 14.67 -0.20
N PHE A 40 1.03 13.48 -0.38
CA PHE A 40 0.29 12.23 -0.54
C PHE A 40 0.48 11.34 0.67
N ARG A 41 -0.55 10.63 1.09
CA ARG A 41 -0.48 9.62 2.13
C ARG A 41 -1.37 8.44 1.79
N ILE A 42 -0.84 7.23 1.87
CA ILE A 42 -1.64 6.01 1.87
C ILE A 42 -2.27 5.89 3.27
N TRP A 43 -3.59 5.86 3.33
CA TRP A 43 -4.31 5.79 4.59
C TRP A 43 -4.74 4.38 4.95
N GLY A 44 -5.27 3.64 3.99
CA GLY A 44 -5.78 2.29 4.19
C GLY A 44 -5.76 1.45 2.92
N THR A 45 -5.95 0.16 3.09
CA THR A 45 -6.13 -0.78 1.99
C THR A 45 -7.06 -1.91 2.43
N SER A 46 -7.87 -2.43 1.53
CA SER A 46 -8.70 -3.62 1.78
C SER A 46 -7.87 -4.91 1.84
N GLY A 47 -6.59 -4.86 1.46
CA GLY A 47 -5.67 -6.00 1.49
C GLY A 47 -4.92 -6.12 2.82
N LYS A 48 -4.29 -7.30 3.03
CA LYS A 48 -3.51 -7.62 4.25
C LYS A 48 -2.05 -7.19 4.16
N GLY A 49 -1.70 -6.18 3.39
CA GLY A 49 -0.31 -5.73 3.23
C GLY A 49 0.11 -4.73 4.31
N VAL A 50 1.36 -4.84 4.77
CA VAL A 50 1.98 -3.79 5.59
C VAL A 50 2.39 -2.62 4.69
N PHE A 51 2.03 -1.40 5.08
CA PHE A 51 2.38 -0.17 4.37
C PHE A 51 2.66 0.97 5.35
N SER A 52 3.32 2.02 4.85
CA SER A 52 3.59 3.24 5.62
C SER A 52 2.48 4.26 5.40
N LYS A 53 2.08 4.92 6.48
CA LYS A 53 1.16 6.08 6.47
C LYS A 53 1.90 7.42 6.48
N GLU A 54 3.17 7.46 6.06
CA GLU A 54 3.91 8.71 6.02
C GLU A 54 3.42 9.64 4.91
N TRP A 55 3.54 10.93 5.14
CA TRP A 55 3.28 11.94 4.13
C TRP A 55 4.47 12.08 3.19
N VAL A 56 4.21 11.99 1.90
CA VAL A 56 5.19 12.15 0.82
C VAL A 56 4.89 13.43 0.06
N SER A 57 5.88 14.31 -0.08
CA SER A 57 5.73 15.57 -0.82
C SER A 57 5.56 15.32 -2.32
N ALA A 58 4.63 16.03 -2.95
CA ALA A 58 4.51 16.06 -4.41
C ALA A 58 5.81 16.52 -5.08
N SER A 59 6.56 17.43 -4.46
CA SER A 59 7.86 17.89 -4.97
C SER A 59 8.86 16.74 -5.06
N ASP A 60 8.93 15.85 -4.06
CA ASP A 60 9.84 14.70 -4.09
C ASP A 60 9.40 13.65 -5.13
N ILE A 61 8.09 13.47 -5.28
CA ILE A 61 7.53 12.64 -6.35
C ILE A 61 7.92 13.20 -7.73
N HIS A 62 7.70 14.49 -7.98
CA HIS A 62 8.05 15.12 -9.26
C HIS A 62 9.54 14.98 -9.60
N LYS A 63 10.45 15.13 -8.62
CA LYS A 63 11.89 14.87 -8.84
C LYS A 63 12.18 13.46 -9.35
N VAL A 64 11.40 12.47 -8.92
CA VAL A 64 11.53 11.09 -9.41
C VAL A 64 10.92 10.98 -10.80
N LEU A 65 9.74 11.57 -11.04
CA LEU A 65 9.08 11.56 -12.35
C LEU A 65 9.96 12.20 -13.43
N ASP A 66 10.61 13.31 -13.14
CA ASP A 66 11.48 14.04 -14.05
C ASP A 66 12.76 13.26 -14.42
N LYS A 67 13.24 12.42 -13.49
CA LYS A 67 14.45 11.61 -13.70
C LYS A 67 14.22 10.37 -14.56
N HIS A 68 13.00 9.86 -14.59
CA HIS A 68 12.70 8.55 -15.14
C HIS A 68 11.64 8.63 -16.25
N LYS A 69 12.00 8.18 -17.44
CA LYS A 69 11.03 8.03 -18.53
C LYS A 69 10.05 6.88 -18.29
N LEU A 70 10.51 5.84 -17.58
CA LEU A 70 9.73 4.67 -17.21
C LEU A 70 9.88 4.42 -15.71
N LEU A 71 8.77 4.18 -15.07
CA LEU A 71 8.62 4.04 -13.62
C LEU A 71 8.04 2.67 -13.27
N ASN A 72 8.43 2.18 -12.13
CA ASN A 72 7.78 1.07 -11.44
C ASN A 72 7.73 1.36 -9.92
N ALA A 73 7.18 0.46 -9.13
CA ALA A 73 7.11 0.66 -7.68
C ALA A 73 8.50 0.91 -7.05
N THR A 74 9.53 0.19 -7.48
CA THR A 74 10.88 0.32 -6.93
C THR A 74 11.47 1.72 -7.19
N THR A 75 11.13 2.35 -8.33
CA THR A 75 11.60 3.69 -8.68
C THR A 75 11.11 4.74 -7.68
N LEU A 76 9.95 4.52 -7.05
CA LEU A 76 9.37 5.44 -6.07
C LEU A 76 9.86 5.21 -4.63
N LEU A 77 10.65 4.17 -4.34
CA LEU A 77 11.17 3.92 -2.99
C LEU A 77 11.91 5.11 -2.37
N PRO A 78 12.71 5.90 -3.12
CA PRO A 78 13.45 7.02 -2.55
C PRO A 78 12.58 8.16 -2.00
N VAL A 79 11.30 8.26 -2.37
CA VAL A 79 10.41 9.31 -1.86
C VAL A 79 9.99 9.07 -0.41
N PHE A 80 10.12 7.82 0.08
CA PHE A 80 9.81 7.45 1.45
C PHE A 80 11.04 7.59 2.35
N LYS A 81 10.86 8.22 3.51
CA LYS A 81 11.93 8.41 4.50
C LYS A 81 12.00 7.28 5.50
N VAL A 82 10.86 6.81 5.96
CA VAL A 82 10.74 5.81 7.03
C VAL A 82 10.22 4.48 6.48
N GLY A 83 9.10 4.49 5.80
CA GLY A 83 8.38 3.29 5.38
C GLY A 83 8.78 2.76 4.00
N ARG A 84 10.06 2.53 3.73
CA ARG A 84 10.57 2.02 2.45
C ARG A 84 10.13 0.59 2.19
N SER A 85 8.92 0.43 1.70
CA SER A 85 8.33 -0.85 1.32
C SER A 85 7.90 -0.82 -0.15
N VAL A 86 8.20 -1.89 -0.88
CA VAL A 86 7.74 -2.05 -2.27
C VAL A 86 6.21 -2.00 -2.35
N ASN A 87 5.51 -2.53 -1.33
CA ASN A 87 4.05 -2.44 -1.26
C ASN A 87 3.58 -0.99 -1.18
N THR A 88 4.17 -0.19 -0.26
CA THR A 88 3.82 1.23 -0.13
C THR A 88 4.10 1.99 -1.41
N ALA A 89 5.25 1.74 -2.04
CA ALA A 89 5.62 2.35 -3.31
C ALA A 89 4.66 1.92 -4.46
N GLY A 90 4.23 0.66 -4.46
CA GLY A 90 3.22 0.15 -5.41
C GLY A 90 1.85 0.80 -5.21
N PHE A 91 1.45 1.02 -3.96
CA PHE A 91 0.21 1.74 -3.66
C PHE A 91 0.30 3.22 -4.07
N LEU A 92 1.43 3.87 -3.81
CA LEU A 92 1.63 5.24 -4.28
C LEU A 92 1.58 5.31 -5.82
N LEU A 93 2.19 4.37 -6.53
CA LEU A 93 2.14 4.32 -8.00
C LEU A 93 0.70 4.16 -8.51
N ALA A 94 -0.13 3.36 -7.84
CA ALA A 94 -1.56 3.23 -8.16
C ALA A 94 -2.31 4.56 -7.94
N VAL A 95 -2.02 5.27 -6.86
CA VAL A 95 -2.57 6.60 -6.59
C VAL A 95 -2.15 7.60 -7.66
N LEU A 96 -0.86 7.63 -8.05
CA LEU A 96 -0.36 8.51 -9.10
C LEU A 96 -1.04 8.22 -10.46
N LYS A 97 -1.31 6.94 -10.77
CA LYS A 97 -2.09 6.54 -11.95
C LYS A 97 -3.52 7.08 -11.86
N HIS A 98 -4.18 6.94 -10.71
CA HIS A 98 -5.53 7.42 -10.48
C HIS A 98 -5.64 8.96 -10.60
N GLU A 99 -4.66 9.67 -10.07
CA GLU A 99 -4.57 11.14 -10.16
C GLU A 99 -4.02 11.63 -11.52
N GLN A 100 -3.83 10.72 -12.48
CA GLN A 100 -3.37 11.03 -13.84
C GLN A 100 -1.99 11.72 -13.91
N LEU A 101 -1.13 11.43 -12.95
CA LEU A 101 0.28 11.88 -12.94
C LEU A 101 1.21 10.89 -13.67
N VAL A 102 0.76 9.65 -13.82
CA VAL A 102 1.42 8.63 -14.63
C VAL A 102 0.39 7.83 -15.42
N ALA A 103 0.79 7.33 -16.58
CA ALA A 103 0.02 6.40 -17.41
C ALA A 103 0.81 5.11 -17.64
N GLN A 104 0.10 4.00 -17.80
CA GLN A 104 0.73 2.73 -18.12
C GLN A 104 1.45 2.81 -19.47
N SER A 105 2.65 2.25 -19.54
CA SER A 105 3.39 2.18 -20.80
C SER A 105 2.67 1.26 -21.80
N PRO A 106 2.57 1.64 -23.08
CA PRO A 106 2.00 0.76 -24.10
C PRO A 106 2.86 -0.47 -24.39
N ASP A 107 4.17 -0.38 -24.12
CA ASP A 107 5.14 -1.43 -24.43
C ASP A 107 5.38 -2.40 -23.28
N ASP A 108 5.06 -2.00 -22.05
CA ASP A 108 5.30 -2.81 -20.84
C ASP A 108 4.22 -2.55 -19.79
N ALA A 109 3.40 -3.57 -19.54
CA ALA A 109 2.28 -3.49 -18.59
C ALA A 109 2.70 -3.24 -17.12
N TYR A 110 3.98 -3.46 -16.79
CA TYR A 110 4.53 -3.24 -15.44
C TYR A 110 5.25 -1.91 -15.28
N LYS A 111 5.30 -1.10 -16.35
CA LYS A 111 5.94 0.21 -16.33
C LYS A 111 4.96 1.34 -16.62
N TYR A 112 5.28 2.48 -16.10
CA TYR A 112 4.45 3.68 -16.18
C TYR A 112 5.30 4.85 -16.69
N MET A 113 4.67 5.75 -17.39
CA MET A 113 5.29 6.98 -17.93
C MET A 113 4.71 8.18 -17.20
N PRO A 114 5.53 9.21 -16.89
CA PRO A 114 5.00 10.48 -16.41
C PRO A 114 4.06 11.11 -17.43
N VAL A 115 3.00 11.75 -16.92
CA VAL A 115 2.02 12.50 -17.71
C VAL A 115 2.08 13.97 -17.26
N PRO A 116 1.81 14.94 -18.15
CA PRO A 116 1.72 16.35 -17.78
C PRO A 116 0.78 16.57 -16.60
N SER A 117 1.24 17.33 -15.58
CA SER A 117 0.56 17.47 -14.29
C SER A 117 -0.38 18.67 -14.18
N GLU A 118 -0.59 19.44 -15.27
CA GLU A 118 -1.35 20.70 -15.25
C GLU A 118 -2.79 20.51 -14.69
N LYS A 119 -3.45 19.42 -15.07
CA LYS A 119 -4.81 19.11 -14.57
C LYS A 119 -4.81 18.83 -13.08
N PHE A 120 -3.82 18.06 -12.59
CA PHE A 120 -3.68 17.78 -11.18
C PHE A 120 -3.38 19.06 -10.39
N VAL A 121 -2.45 19.87 -10.86
CA VAL A 121 -2.08 21.14 -10.22
C VAL A 121 -3.30 22.07 -10.14
N ALA A 122 -4.06 22.22 -11.22
CA ALA A 122 -5.27 23.05 -11.25
C ALA A 122 -6.34 22.54 -10.27
N ALA A 123 -6.55 21.23 -10.23
CA ALA A 123 -7.51 20.61 -9.29
C ALA A 123 -7.09 20.81 -7.83
N MET A 124 -5.80 20.66 -7.53
CA MET A 124 -5.26 20.86 -6.19
C MET A 124 -5.32 22.33 -5.77
N ALA A 125 -5.02 23.28 -6.68
CA ALA A 125 -5.16 24.70 -6.41
C ALA A 125 -6.60 25.08 -6.04
N ALA A 126 -7.59 24.53 -6.74
CA ALA A 126 -9.00 24.76 -6.41
C ALA A 126 -9.35 24.22 -5.01
N LEU A 127 -8.89 23.01 -4.66
CA LEU A 127 -9.14 22.41 -3.34
C LEU A 127 -8.42 23.17 -2.21
N THR A 128 -7.20 23.61 -2.42
CA THR A 128 -6.43 24.34 -1.40
C THR A 128 -7.03 25.73 -1.16
N ASN A 129 -7.49 26.41 -2.22
CA ASN A 129 -8.11 27.73 -2.14
C ASN A 129 -9.50 27.69 -1.50
N SER A 130 -10.21 26.58 -1.56
CA SER A 130 -11.52 26.44 -0.89
C SER A 130 -11.42 26.47 0.63
N GLY A 131 -10.22 26.33 1.20
CA GLY A 131 -10.01 26.29 2.64
C GLY A 131 -10.53 25.01 3.31
N ALA A 132 -11.03 24.05 2.55
CA ALA A 132 -11.55 22.80 3.09
C ALA A 132 -10.50 22.05 3.89
N SER A 133 -10.88 21.56 5.06
CA SER A 133 -10.09 20.63 5.88
C SER A 133 -10.98 19.43 6.19
N LEU A 134 -10.50 18.26 5.81
CA LEU A 134 -11.21 17.01 6.03
C LEU A 134 -10.57 16.26 7.19
N ASP A 135 -11.40 15.63 8.01
CA ASP A 135 -10.92 14.71 9.03
C ASP A 135 -10.64 13.34 8.40
N PRO A 136 -9.62 12.62 8.87
CA PRO A 136 -9.40 11.26 8.45
C PRO A 136 -10.65 10.43 8.72
N VAL A 137 -11.20 9.79 7.69
CA VAL A 137 -12.33 8.87 7.88
C VAL A 137 -11.78 7.63 8.58
N GLU A 138 -12.26 7.34 9.77
CA GLU A 138 -11.88 6.16 10.57
C GLU A 138 -12.40 4.83 10.02
N ASN A 139 -12.92 4.80 8.81
CA ASN A 139 -13.44 3.60 8.16
C ASN A 139 -12.46 2.99 7.16
N ALA A 140 -11.22 2.73 7.58
CA ALA A 140 -10.51 1.59 7.01
C ALA A 140 -11.01 0.34 7.75
N PRO A 141 -11.35 -0.78 7.07
CA PRO A 141 -11.66 -2.01 7.77
C PRO A 141 -10.46 -2.39 8.63
N ASP A 142 -10.59 -2.18 9.93
CA ASP A 142 -9.67 -2.66 10.93
C ASP A 142 -9.56 -4.17 10.74
N THR A 143 -8.40 -4.63 10.33
CA THR A 143 -8.05 -6.03 10.49
C THR A 143 -7.89 -6.21 11.99
N GLU A 144 -8.98 -6.61 12.65
CA GLU A 144 -9.00 -6.91 14.07
C GLU A 144 -7.75 -7.69 14.47
N LYS A 145 -7.03 -7.13 15.43
CA LYS A 145 -6.09 -7.86 16.26
C LYS A 145 -6.77 -9.13 16.75
N GLY A 146 -6.32 -10.28 16.21
CA GLY A 146 -6.67 -11.56 16.78
C GLY A 146 -6.29 -11.57 18.25
N GLU A 147 -7.29 -11.45 19.09
CA GLU A 147 -7.22 -11.56 20.53
C GLU A 147 -6.72 -12.96 20.88
N LYS A 148 -5.55 -13.01 21.52
CA LYS A 148 -5.03 -14.20 22.17
C LYS A 148 -5.94 -14.55 23.33
N GLY A 149 -6.97 -15.34 23.07
CA GLY A 149 -7.74 -16.06 24.06
C GLY A 149 -7.06 -17.39 24.38
N GLY A 150 -6.15 -17.40 25.35
CA GLY A 150 -5.63 -18.63 25.89
C GLY A 150 -6.70 -19.35 26.69
N LYS A 151 -6.92 -20.64 26.43
CA LYS A 151 -7.38 -21.58 27.46
C LYS A 151 -6.73 -22.93 27.30
N ARG A 152 -5.91 -23.19 28.27
CA ARG A 152 -5.34 -24.47 28.66
C ARG A 152 -6.43 -25.54 28.74
N GLY A 153 -6.22 -26.64 28.02
CA GLY A 153 -6.93 -27.90 28.18
C GLY A 153 -5.92 -29.04 28.16
N ARG A 154 -5.33 -29.25 29.32
CA ARG A 154 -4.46 -30.39 29.62
C ARG A 154 -5.31 -31.64 29.76
N ARG A 155 -5.11 -32.66 28.92
CA ARG A 155 -5.38 -34.06 29.24
C ARG A 155 -4.38 -34.97 28.57
N LYS A 156 -3.61 -35.64 29.39
CA LYS A 156 -2.88 -36.88 29.21
C LYS A 156 -3.65 -37.99 29.93
N PRO A 157 -3.23 -39.26 29.85
CA PRO A 157 -2.98 -40.16 28.75
C PRO A 157 -3.83 -41.44 28.84
N GLY A 158 -3.85 -42.27 27.85
CA GLY A 158 -4.42 -43.60 27.91
C GLY A 158 -3.61 -44.56 27.04
N THR A 159 -2.84 -45.35 27.68
CA THR A 159 -2.11 -46.54 27.28
C THR A 159 -3.05 -47.65 26.77
N SER A 160 -2.68 -48.42 25.73
CA SER A 160 -2.69 -49.89 25.58
C SER A 160 -2.54 -50.24 24.12
N ALA A 161 -1.45 -50.81 23.66
CA ALA A 161 -1.02 -52.20 23.60
C ALA A 161 -1.92 -53.12 22.75
N GLY A 162 -1.27 -53.81 21.77
CA GLY A 162 -1.78 -54.93 20.99
C GLY A 162 -1.42 -54.79 19.53
N ASP A 163 -0.24 -55.17 19.08
CA ASP A 163 0.27 -56.51 18.74
C ASP A 163 -0.50 -57.18 17.63
N THR A 164 0.19 -57.46 16.57
CA THR A 164 0.23 -58.69 15.75
C THR A 164 0.39 -58.39 14.24
N THR A 165 1.62 -58.53 13.78
CA THR A 165 1.97 -58.96 12.41
C THR A 165 1.51 -60.43 12.23
N PRO A 166 1.27 -60.98 11.03
CA PRO A 166 2.34 -61.25 10.06
C PRO A 166 1.95 -61.11 8.58
N GLN A 167 2.99 -60.94 7.77
CA GLN A 167 3.05 -61.37 6.36
C GLN A 167 3.00 -62.89 6.26
N PRO A 168 2.65 -63.52 5.07
CA PRO A 168 3.66 -63.71 4.05
C PRO A 168 3.20 -63.77 2.58
N ASP A 169 4.18 -63.53 1.67
CA ASP A 169 4.59 -64.28 0.49
C ASP A 169 3.63 -64.75 -0.61
N GLY A 170 4.15 -64.56 -1.83
CA GLY A 170 3.75 -65.31 -3.03
C GLY A 170 3.74 -64.43 -4.26
N ASP A 171 4.83 -64.16 -4.94
CA ASP A 171 5.59 -64.95 -5.93
C ASP A 171 4.81 -65.33 -7.19
N THR A 172 5.52 -65.14 -8.31
CA THR A 172 5.43 -65.82 -9.62
C THR A 172 4.70 -65.06 -10.75
N THR A 173 5.44 -64.46 -11.68
CA THR A 173 6.01 -64.97 -12.95
C THR A 173 5.10 -64.92 -14.17
N SER A 174 5.68 -64.33 -15.24
CA SER A 174 5.57 -64.60 -16.69
C SER A 174 4.24 -64.32 -17.42
N GLU A 175 4.24 -63.64 -18.48
CA GLU A 175 4.85 -63.67 -19.80
C GLU A 175 4.73 -62.34 -20.52
#